data_f988067f120e2f9cf31d6b8bee3c7751
#
_entry.id   f988067f120e2f9cf31d6b8bee3c7751
#
_cell.length_a   1.000
_cell.length_b   1.000
_cell.length_c   1.000
_cell.angle_alpha   90.00
_cell.angle_beta   90.00
_cell.angle_gamma   90.00
#
_symmetry.space_group_name_H-M   'P 1'
#
loop_
_entity.id
_entity.type
_entity.pdbx_description
1 polymer ?
#
loop_
_entity_poly.entity_id
_entity_poly.type
_entity_poly.pdbx_seq_one_letter_code
_entity_poly.pdbx_strand_id
1 'polypeptide(L)'
;MRWMRPEDGYATVFALAILTGLVTLIAATTATAHWAGTRAKASMVADLAAVAAARQGSCAAAASIADSYGAHLNGCAWDGIDVTVEVALPSPATLATWSAVDVIEASARAGY
;
A
#
# COMPACT_ATOMS: atom_id res chain seq x y z
N MET A 1 42.11 -13.51 -29.74
CA MET A 1 40.91 -12.72 -29.43
C MET A 1 41.14 -11.88 -28.17
N ARG A 2 40.76 -10.66 -28.26
CA ARG A 2 40.98 -9.71 -27.15
C ARG A 2 40.13 -10.02 -25.93
N TRP A 3 39.01 -10.65 -26.15
CA TRP A 3 38.08 -10.99 -25.08
C TRP A 3 38.64 -12.01 -24.10
N MET A 4 39.67 -12.71 -24.51
CA MET A 4 40.29 -13.75 -23.68
C MET A 4 41.35 -13.22 -22.73
N ARG A 5 41.55 -11.93 -22.70
CA ARG A 5 42.47 -11.33 -21.72
C ARG A 5 41.86 -11.45 -20.33
N PRO A 6 42.66 -11.60 -19.28
CA PRO A 6 42.18 -11.60 -17.92
C PRO A 6 41.36 -10.36 -17.56
N GLU A 7 41.74 -9.21 -18.16
CA GLU A 7 41.03 -7.96 -17.97
C GLU A 7 39.58 -8.04 -18.50
N ASP A 8 39.42 -8.68 -19.66
CA ASP A 8 38.10 -8.84 -20.27
C ASP A 8 37.19 -9.77 -19.42
N GLY A 9 37.78 -10.84 -18.86
CA GLY A 9 37.05 -11.73 -17.94
C GLY A 9 36.64 -11.02 -16.68
N TYR A 10 37.49 -10.17 -16.15
CA TYR A 10 37.19 -9.37 -14.97
C TYR A 10 36.06 -8.38 -15.26
N ALA A 11 36.08 -7.71 -16.40
CA ALA A 11 35.06 -6.78 -16.81
C ALA A 11 33.70 -7.48 -16.97
N THR A 12 33.69 -8.70 -17.50
CA THR A 12 32.46 -9.48 -17.64
C THR A 12 31.85 -9.84 -16.29
N VAL A 13 32.67 -10.27 -15.34
CA VAL A 13 32.21 -10.57 -13.98
C VAL A 13 31.66 -9.31 -13.32
N PHE A 14 32.33 -8.20 -13.50
CA PHE A 14 31.89 -6.93 -12.95
C PHE A 14 30.55 -6.48 -13.54
N ALA A 15 30.39 -6.64 -14.86
CA ALA A 15 29.13 -6.33 -15.55
C ALA A 15 27.99 -7.20 -15.06
N LEU A 16 28.24 -8.50 -14.84
CA LEU A 16 27.24 -9.40 -14.30
C LEU A 16 26.85 -9.03 -12.88
N ALA A 17 27.80 -8.61 -12.07
CA ALA A 17 27.51 -8.18 -10.70
C ALA A 17 26.62 -6.93 -10.68
N ILE A 18 26.92 -5.96 -11.55
CA ILE A 18 26.10 -4.75 -11.68
C ILE A 18 24.70 -5.09 -12.15
N LEU A 19 24.59 -5.94 -13.16
CA LEU A 19 23.28 -6.36 -13.68
C LEU A 19 22.43 -7.04 -12.62
N THR A 20 23.02 -7.96 -11.86
CA THR A 20 22.34 -8.65 -10.78
C THR A 20 21.87 -7.67 -9.71
N GLY A 21 22.73 -6.71 -9.34
CA GLY A 21 22.38 -5.67 -8.38
C GLY A 21 21.23 -4.81 -8.84
N LEU A 22 21.21 -4.43 -10.12
CA LEU A 22 20.13 -3.62 -10.70
C LEU A 22 18.81 -4.38 -10.69
N VAL A 23 18.82 -5.64 -11.08
CA VAL A 23 17.61 -6.48 -11.10
C VAL A 23 17.05 -6.63 -9.69
N THR A 24 17.90 -6.88 -8.71
CA THR A 24 17.50 -6.97 -7.31
C THR A 24 16.89 -5.67 -6.81
N LEU A 25 17.50 -4.54 -7.15
CA LEU A 25 17.00 -3.23 -6.74
C LEU A 25 15.63 -2.94 -7.35
N ILE A 26 15.43 -3.26 -8.62
CA ILE A 26 14.16 -3.07 -9.30
C ILE A 26 13.06 -3.92 -8.64
N ALA A 27 13.36 -5.17 -8.33
CA ALA A 27 12.42 -6.06 -7.68
C ALA A 27 12.02 -5.54 -6.29
N ALA A 28 12.98 -5.09 -5.49
CA ALA A 28 12.72 -4.53 -4.17
C ALA A 28 11.87 -3.24 -4.26
N THR A 29 12.18 -2.37 -5.22
CA THR A 29 11.44 -1.13 -5.42
C THR A 29 10.00 -1.39 -5.82
N THR A 30 9.78 -2.35 -6.71
CA THR A 30 8.44 -2.72 -7.16
C THR A 30 7.59 -3.25 -5.99
N ALA A 31 8.13 -4.12 -5.17
CA ALA A 31 7.43 -4.66 -4.01
C ALA A 31 7.04 -3.55 -3.02
N THR A 32 7.96 -2.62 -2.75
CA THR A 32 7.71 -1.48 -1.87
C THR A 32 6.63 -0.56 -2.45
N ALA A 33 6.67 -0.30 -3.76
CA ALA A 33 5.69 0.54 -4.43
C ALA A 33 4.28 -0.05 -4.35
N HIS A 34 4.13 -1.36 -4.51
CA HIS A 34 2.83 -2.02 -4.38
C HIS A 34 2.27 -1.86 -2.97
N TRP A 35 3.09 -2.08 -1.96
CA TRP A 35 2.67 -1.94 -0.57
C TRP A 35 2.28 -0.51 -0.24
N ALA A 36 3.11 0.46 -0.65
CA ALA A 36 2.83 1.88 -0.45
C ALA A 36 1.56 2.31 -1.17
N GLY A 37 1.34 1.80 -2.39
CA GLY A 37 0.13 2.08 -3.16
C GLY A 37 -1.14 1.59 -2.48
N THR A 38 -1.12 0.38 -1.92
CA THR A 38 -2.26 -0.17 -1.18
C THR A 38 -2.53 0.63 0.08
N ARG A 39 -1.47 1.03 0.78
CA ARG A 39 -1.61 1.85 1.98
C ARG A 39 -2.17 3.23 1.66
N ALA A 40 -1.73 3.85 0.56
CA ALA A 40 -2.25 5.13 0.09
C ALA A 40 -3.73 5.01 -0.27
N LYS A 41 -4.11 3.90 -0.91
CA LYS A 41 -5.51 3.63 -1.23
C LYS A 41 -6.35 3.49 0.03
N ALA A 42 -5.86 2.79 1.04
CA ALA A 42 -6.55 2.63 2.31
C ALA A 42 -6.78 3.99 3.00
N SER A 43 -5.78 4.86 3.01
CA SER A 43 -5.91 6.20 3.56
C SER A 43 -6.93 7.04 2.80
N MET A 44 -6.92 6.97 1.47
CA MET A 44 -7.88 7.68 0.63
C MET A 44 -9.31 7.21 0.91
N VAL A 45 -9.51 5.91 1.00
CA VAL A 45 -10.84 5.36 1.28
C VAL A 45 -11.31 5.77 2.67
N ALA A 46 -10.42 5.77 3.67
CA ALA A 46 -10.74 6.23 5.01
C ALA A 46 -11.14 7.69 5.02
N ASP A 47 -10.42 8.54 4.30
CA ASP A 47 -10.75 9.96 4.19
C ASP A 47 -12.11 10.18 3.53
N LEU A 48 -12.37 9.49 2.42
CA LEU A 48 -13.65 9.59 1.72
C LEU A 48 -14.80 9.09 2.59
N ALA A 49 -14.59 7.97 3.28
CA ALA A 49 -15.61 7.43 4.17
C ALA A 49 -15.90 8.37 5.34
N ALA A 50 -14.88 8.98 5.92
CA ALA A 50 -15.03 9.93 7.01
C ALA A 50 -15.80 11.17 6.56
N VAL A 51 -15.46 11.71 5.38
CA VAL A 51 -16.17 12.86 4.82
C VAL A 51 -17.62 12.51 4.54
N ALA A 52 -17.90 11.35 3.97
CA ALA A 52 -19.26 10.91 3.69
C ALA A 52 -20.07 10.78 4.99
N ALA A 53 -19.48 10.19 6.01
CA ALA A 53 -20.14 10.05 7.32
C ALA A 53 -20.43 11.41 7.94
N ALA A 54 -19.47 12.34 7.88
CA ALA A 54 -19.63 13.67 8.43
C ALA A 54 -20.73 14.47 7.70
N ARG A 55 -20.76 14.38 6.37
CA ARG A 55 -21.75 15.11 5.57
C ARG A 55 -23.17 14.59 5.75
N GLN A 56 -23.31 13.27 5.85
CA GLN A 56 -24.63 12.64 5.95
C GLN A 56 -25.05 12.36 7.38
N GLY A 57 -24.15 12.57 8.34
CA GLY A 57 -24.41 12.32 9.73
C GLY A 57 -24.66 10.83 10.03
N SER A 58 -24.05 9.93 9.25
CA SER A 58 -24.34 8.50 9.32
C SER A 58 -23.09 7.66 9.03
N CYS A 59 -22.85 6.67 9.88
CA CYS A 59 -21.80 5.68 9.63
C CYS A 59 -22.16 4.72 8.49
N ALA A 60 -23.44 4.60 8.14
CA ALA A 60 -23.87 3.81 6.98
C ALA A 60 -23.29 4.37 5.68
N ALA A 61 -23.16 5.69 5.56
CA ALA A 61 -22.54 6.32 4.41
C ALA A 61 -21.06 5.93 4.31
N ALA A 62 -20.36 5.88 5.44
CA ALA A 62 -18.96 5.44 5.48
C ALA A 62 -18.82 3.99 5.03
N ALA A 63 -19.70 3.11 5.50
CA ALA A 63 -19.69 1.70 5.10
C ALA A 63 -19.93 1.53 3.60
N SER A 64 -20.84 2.31 3.03
CA SER A 64 -21.12 2.30 1.60
C SER A 64 -19.90 2.72 0.77
N ILE A 65 -19.20 3.75 1.18
CA ILE A 65 -17.97 4.19 0.51
C ILE A 65 -16.89 3.11 0.59
N ALA A 66 -16.69 2.55 1.77
CA ALA A 66 -15.69 1.49 1.96
C ALA A 66 -15.98 0.28 1.04
N ASP A 67 -17.22 -0.16 0.99
CA ASP A 67 -17.65 -1.25 0.12
C ASP A 67 -17.39 -0.97 -1.35
N SER A 68 -17.64 0.27 -1.79
CA SER A 68 -17.44 0.67 -3.19
C SER A 68 -15.97 0.52 -3.63
N TYR A 69 -15.04 0.59 -2.70
CA TYR A 69 -13.61 0.48 -2.98
C TYR A 69 -13.03 -0.88 -2.58
N GLY A 70 -13.87 -1.84 -2.23
CA GLY A 70 -13.41 -3.15 -1.83
C GLY A 70 -12.77 -3.19 -0.45
N ALA A 71 -13.06 -2.21 0.38
CA ALA A 71 -12.55 -2.13 1.74
C ALA A 71 -13.65 -2.54 2.74
N HIS A 72 -13.23 -2.79 3.96
CA HIS A 72 -14.16 -3.07 5.06
C HIS A 72 -14.07 -1.96 6.10
N LEU A 73 -15.24 -1.52 6.55
CA LEU A 73 -15.31 -0.57 7.64
C LEU A 73 -15.14 -1.30 8.96
N ASN A 74 -14.03 -1.10 9.64
CA ASN A 74 -13.73 -1.74 10.91
C ASN A 74 -14.26 -0.94 12.10
N GLY A 75 -14.38 0.37 11.95
CA GLY A 75 -14.87 1.20 13.04
C GLY A 75 -15.35 2.54 12.54
N CYS A 76 -16.35 3.08 13.24
CA CYS A 76 -16.87 4.41 12.99
C CYS A 76 -17.35 4.96 14.32
N ALA A 77 -16.72 6.02 14.78
CA ALA A 77 -17.05 6.60 16.09
C ALA A 77 -17.24 8.11 15.97
N TRP A 78 -18.22 8.61 16.66
CA TRP A 78 -18.49 10.04 16.75
C TRP A 78 -17.91 10.61 18.03
N ASP A 79 -17.26 11.76 17.90
CA ASP A 79 -16.74 12.52 19.03
C ASP A 79 -17.25 13.96 18.87
N GLY A 80 -18.44 14.20 19.41
CA GLY A 80 -19.11 15.47 19.19
C GLY A 80 -19.54 15.61 17.75
N ILE A 81 -18.95 16.57 17.04
CA ILE A 81 -19.22 16.80 15.63
C ILE A 81 -18.21 16.10 14.71
N ASP A 82 -17.17 15.53 15.28
CA ASP A 82 -16.14 14.82 14.51
C ASP A 82 -16.47 13.34 14.44
N VAL A 83 -16.16 12.74 13.28
CA VAL A 83 -16.27 11.29 13.09
C VAL A 83 -14.91 10.72 12.77
N THR A 84 -14.57 9.62 13.42
CA THR A 84 -13.35 8.85 13.12
C THR A 84 -13.74 7.54 12.48
N VAL A 85 -13.15 7.25 11.34
CA VAL A 85 -13.45 6.06 10.54
C VAL A 85 -12.20 5.23 10.38
N GLU A 86 -12.32 3.93 10.61
CA GLU A 86 -11.25 2.97 10.36
C GLU A 86 -11.68 2.01 9.26
N VAL A 87 -10.86 1.89 8.23
CA VAL A 87 -11.09 0.96 7.12
C VAL A 87 -9.93 -0.01 7.00
N ALA A 88 -10.22 -1.18 6.46
CA ALA A 88 -9.23 -2.21 6.21
C ALA A 88 -9.31 -2.65 4.74
N LEU A 89 -8.15 -2.79 4.11
CA LEU A 89 -8.01 -3.33 2.76
C LEU A 89 -7.21 -4.61 2.83
N PRO A 90 -7.54 -5.62 1.99
CA PRO A 90 -6.71 -6.81 1.92
C PRO A 90 -5.29 -6.47 1.49
N SER A 91 -4.32 -7.11 2.13
CA SER A 91 -2.92 -6.95 1.76
C SER A 91 -2.67 -7.56 0.38
N PRO A 92 -1.73 -6.99 -0.42
CA PRO A 92 -1.34 -7.63 -1.67
C PRO A 92 -0.88 -9.07 -1.45
N ALA A 93 -1.24 -9.97 -2.37
CA ALA A 93 -0.93 -11.40 -2.23
C ALA A 93 0.57 -11.67 -2.04
N THR A 94 1.42 -10.87 -2.69
CA THR A 94 2.87 -10.98 -2.56
C THR A 94 3.37 -10.71 -1.16
N LEU A 95 2.74 -9.78 -0.44
CA LEU A 95 3.10 -9.45 0.94
C LEU A 95 2.48 -10.41 1.94
N ALA A 96 1.29 -10.93 1.64
CA ALA A 96 0.63 -11.91 2.49
C ALA A 96 1.44 -13.21 2.63
N THR A 97 2.23 -13.55 1.61
CA THR A 97 3.09 -14.73 1.62
C THR A 97 4.33 -14.55 2.48
N TRP A 98 4.81 -13.31 2.60
CA TRP A 98 6.08 -12.99 3.27
C TRP A 98 5.91 -12.51 4.69
N SER A 99 4.76 -12.01 5.04
CA SER A 99 4.50 -11.47 6.36
C SER A 99 3.14 -11.96 6.87
N ALA A 100 2.94 -11.86 8.17
CA ALA A 100 1.66 -12.21 8.79
C ALA A 100 0.60 -11.10 8.63
N VAL A 101 0.90 -10.05 7.86
CA VAL A 101 -0.02 -8.94 7.65
C VAL A 101 -0.96 -9.28 6.50
N ASP A 102 -2.19 -9.63 6.82
CA ASP A 102 -3.23 -9.97 5.85
C ASP A 102 -4.03 -8.74 5.40
N VAL A 103 -4.01 -7.69 6.19
CA VAL A 103 -4.88 -6.52 6.02
C VAL A 103 -4.09 -5.26 6.29
N ILE A 104 -4.35 -4.24 5.48
CA ILE A 104 -3.79 -2.90 5.71
C ILE A 104 -4.90 -2.02 6.24
N GLU A 105 -4.68 -1.44 7.40
CA GLU A 105 -5.66 -0.59 8.07
C GLU A 105 -5.27 0.88 7.92
N ALA A 106 -6.28 1.73 7.82
CA ALA A 106 -6.11 3.16 7.82
C ALA A 106 -7.27 3.80 8.57
N SER A 107 -6.99 4.93 9.18
CA SER A 107 -8.02 5.70 9.88
C SER A 107 -8.03 7.13 9.41
N ALA A 108 -9.18 7.76 9.47
CA ALA A 108 -9.37 9.15 9.11
C ALA A 108 -10.39 9.79 10.03
N ARG A 109 -10.23 11.08 10.22
CA ARG A 109 -11.12 11.87 11.04
C ARG A 109 -11.65 13.06 10.22
N ALA A 110 -12.95 13.30 10.28
CA ALA A 110 -13.58 14.43 9.62
C ALA A 110 -14.57 15.10 10.56
N GLY A 111 -14.72 16.40 10.40
CA GLY A 111 -15.66 17.19 11.19
C GLY A 111 -16.15 18.40 10.41
N TYR A 112 -17.09 19.11 11.00
CA TYR A 112 -17.61 20.36 10.43
C TYR A 112 -16.72 21.53 10.78
#